data_707c58b8f7dda94ec05dbe07158dba73
#
_entry.id   707c58b8f7dda94ec05dbe07158dba73
#
_cell.length_a   1.000
_cell.length_b   1.000
_cell.length_c   1.000
_cell.angle_alpha   90.00
_cell.angle_beta   90.00
_cell.angle_gamma   90.00
#
_symmetry.space_group_name_H-M   'P 1'
#
loop_
_entity.id
_entity.type
_entity.pdbx_description
1 polymer ?
#
loop_
_entity_poly.entity_id
_entity_poly.type
_entity_poly.pdbx_seq_one_letter_code
_entity_poly.pdbx_strand_id
1 'polypeptide(L)'
;MKNNFTISQRNAIVESHLWCIKAVMKQNRALIRAAKLDTDDVYQELALRLIRAVMSYDPEKGDLEQHIFAQLRMELQKTAHSSVISLGAYRMRAAA
;
A
#
# COMPACT_ATOMS: atom_id res chain seq x y z
N MET A 1 -0.68 23.05 6.60
CA MET A 1 -1.88 22.24 6.24
C MET A 1 -1.69 21.67 4.85
N LYS A 2 -1.93 20.36 4.68
CA LYS A 2 -1.55 19.69 3.44
C LYS A 2 -2.60 19.83 2.35
N ASN A 3 -3.86 19.66 2.67
CA ASN A 3 -4.95 19.87 1.72
C ASN A 3 -6.23 20.24 2.46
N ASN A 4 -7.20 20.73 1.70
CA ASN A 4 -8.49 21.15 2.23
C ASN A 4 -9.64 20.33 1.64
N PHE A 5 -9.38 19.08 1.31
CA PHE A 5 -10.40 18.20 0.74
C PHE A 5 -11.52 17.96 1.76
N THR A 6 -12.76 18.11 1.32
CA THR A 6 -13.93 17.67 2.10
C THR A 6 -13.97 16.15 2.12
N ILE A 7 -14.77 15.57 3.00
CA ILE A 7 -14.98 14.11 3.04
C ILE A 7 -15.49 13.61 1.68
N SER A 8 -16.42 14.32 1.06
CA SER A 8 -16.95 13.96 -0.25
C SER A 8 -15.87 13.98 -1.33
N GLN A 9 -15.02 15.01 -1.33
CA GLN A 9 -13.90 15.12 -2.28
C GLN A 9 -12.89 14.00 -2.08
N ARG A 10 -12.54 13.70 -0.84
CA ARG A 10 -11.62 12.60 -0.53
C ARG A 10 -12.15 11.26 -1.02
N ASN A 11 -13.43 10.99 -0.78
CA ASN A 11 -14.04 9.75 -1.23
C ASN A 11 -14.03 9.63 -2.75
N ALA A 12 -14.32 10.71 -3.46
CA ALA A 12 -14.28 10.73 -4.92
C ALA A 12 -12.85 10.48 -5.44
N ILE A 13 -11.86 11.08 -4.81
CA ILE A 13 -10.44 10.89 -5.19
C ILE A 13 -10.03 9.44 -4.95
N VAL A 14 -10.38 8.86 -3.80
CA VAL A 14 -10.09 7.47 -3.49
C VAL A 14 -10.71 6.54 -4.53
N GLU A 15 -11.99 6.73 -4.83
CA GLU A 15 -12.68 5.90 -5.82
C GLU A 15 -12.03 5.98 -7.20
N SER A 16 -11.63 7.18 -7.62
CA SER A 16 -11.00 7.38 -8.92
C SER A 16 -9.58 6.83 -9.00
N HIS A 17 -8.98 6.44 -7.88
CA HIS A 17 -7.61 5.93 -7.81
C HIS A 17 -7.53 4.48 -7.31
N LEU A 18 -8.66 3.78 -7.18
CA LEU A 18 -8.64 2.36 -6.78
C LEU A 18 -7.84 1.49 -7.75
N TRP A 19 -7.82 1.87 -9.04
CA TRP A 19 -7.04 1.15 -10.05
C TRP A 19 -5.54 1.13 -9.71
N CYS A 20 -5.04 2.12 -8.96
CA CYS A 20 -3.64 2.17 -8.57
C CYS A 20 -3.26 0.98 -7.70
N ILE A 21 -4.19 0.51 -6.86
CA ILE A 21 -3.94 -0.66 -6.00
C ILE A 21 -3.64 -1.88 -6.85
N LYS A 22 -4.49 -2.16 -7.82
CA LYS A 22 -4.30 -3.32 -8.71
C LYS A 22 -3.03 -3.18 -9.54
N ALA A 23 -2.70 -1.96 -9.98
CA ALA A 23 -1.49 -1.70 -10.75
C ALA A 23 -0.24 -2.00 -9.92
N VAL A 24 -0.20 -1.55 -8.66
CA VAL A 24 0.94 -1.81 -7.76
C VAL A 24 1.04 -3.31 -7.47
N MET A 25 -0.06 -3.99 -7.21
CA MET A 25 -0.07 -5.43 -6.97
C MET A 25 0.43 -6.21 -8.18
N LYS A 26 0.01 -5.81 -9.38
CA LYS A 26 0.44 -6.44 -10.63
C LYS A 26 1.95 -6.26 -10.85
N GLN A 27 2.46 -5.07 -10.61
CA GLN A 27 3.88 -4.75 -10.75
C GLN A 27 4.75 -5.51 -9.75
N ASN A 28 4.18 -5.91 -8.62
CA ASN A 28 4.90 -6.57 -7.52
C ASN A 28 4.40 -8.00 -7.27
N ARG A 29 3.85 -8.64 -8.28
CA ARG A 29 3.28 -9.98 -8.16
C ARG A 29 4.31 -10.99 -7.65
N ALA A 30 5.53 -10.91 -8.13
CA ALA A 30 6.61 -11.81 -7.70
C ALA A 30 6.91 -11.64 -6.20
N LEU A 31 6.93 -10.40 -5.73
CA LEU A 31 7.17 -10.10 -4.32
C LEU A 31 6.04 -10.66 -3.45
N ILE A 32 4.78 -10.45 -3.85
CA ILE A 32 3.61 -10.94 -3.13
C ILE A 32 3.68 -12.46 -3.00
N ARG A 33 4.02 -13.13 -4.11
CA ARG A 33 4.14 -14.59 -4.15
C ARG A 33 5.30 -15.08 -3.29
N ALA A 34 6.45 -14.45 -3.39
CA ALA A 34 7.65 -14.84 -2.63
C ALA A 34 7.44 -14.66 -1.12
N ALA A 35 6.73 -13.62 -0.72
CA ALA A 35 6.42 -13.37 0.69
C ALA A 35 5.20 -14.15 1.18
N LYS A 36 4.56 -14.92 0.30
CA LYS A 36 3.37 -15.75 0.59
C LYS A 36 2.22 -14.92 1.20
N LEU A 37 2.03 -13.73 0.66
CA LEU A 37 0.96 -12.85 1.12
C LEU A 37 -0.37 -13.25 0.49
N ASP A 38 -1.45 -13.11 1.26
CA ASP A 38 -2.81 -13.26 0.76
C ASP A 38 -3.19 -12.02 -0.05
N THR A 39 -3.65 -12.22 -1.29
CA THR A 39 -3.94 -11.09 -2.19
C THR A 39 -5.09 -10.22 -1.69
N ASP A 40 -6.10 -10.81 -1.03
CA ASP A 40 -7.21 -10.03 -0.49
C ASP A 40 -6.75 -9.15 0.67
N ASP A 41 -5.89 -9.69 1.54
CA ASP A 41 -5.32 -8.93 2.65
C ASP A 41 -4.44 -7.78 2.14
N VAL A 42 -3.63 -8.05 1.11
CA VAL A 42 -2.79 -7.01 0.48
C VAL A 42 -3.67 -5.91 -0.09
N TYR A 43 -4.73 -6.27 -0.81
CA TYR A 43 -5.64 -5.28 -1.37
C TYR A 43 -6.24 -4.39 -0.27
N GLN A 44 -6.72 -4.99 0.82
CA GLN A 44 -7.30 -4.25 1.92
C GLN A 44 -6.31 -3.29 2.58
N GLU A 45 -5.08 -3.75 2.80
CA GLU A 45 -4.03 -2.90 3.38
C GLU A 45 -3.69 -1.73 2.46
N LEU A 46 -3.58 -1.99 1.16
CA LEU A 46 -3.30 -0.93 0.19
C LEU A 46 -4.48 0.03 0.07
N ALA A 47 -5.72 -0.45 0.19
CA ALA A 47 -6.90 0.42 0.18
C ALA A 47 -6.87 1.38 1.38
N LEU A 48 -6.54 0.89 2.57
CA LEU A 48 -6.39 1.74 3.74
C LEU A 48 -5.26 2.74 3.55
N ARG A 49 -4.16 2.32 2.97
CA ARG A 49 -3.03 3.22 2.69
C ARG A 49 -3.39 4.28 1.67
N LEU A 50 -4.19 3.91 0.65
CA LEU A 50 -4.68 4.88 -0.33
C LEU A 50 -5.48 5.99 0.35
N ILE A 51 -6.38 5.64 1.25
CA ILE A 51 -7.17 6.63 2.00
C ILE A 51 -6.25 7.56 2.76
N ARG A 52 -5.27 7.02 3.47
CA ARG A 52 -4.30 7.81 4.23
C ARG A 52 -3.44 8.68 3.32
N ALA A 53 -3.06 8.17 2.16
CA ALA A 53 -2.25 8.93 1.20
C ALA A 53 -3.01 10.15 0.69
N VAL A 54 -4.30 10.01 0.41
CA VAL A 54 -5.13 11.15 -0.01
C VAL A 54 -5.25 12.16 1.12
N MET A 55 -5.45 11.70 2.35
CA MET A 55 -5.57 12.58 3.51
C MET A 55 -4.29 13.35 3.80
N SER A 56 -3.14 12.76 3.56
CA SER A 56 -1.83 13.36 3.86
C SER A 56 -1.22 14.08 2.66
N TYR A 57 -1.89 14.10 1.52
CA TYR A 57 -1.36 14.69 0.30
C TYR A 57 -1.15 16.20 0.46
N ASP A 58 0.03 16.66 0.03
CA ASP A 58 0.39 18.07 0.00
C ASP A 58 0.57 18.49 -1.46
N PRO A 59 -0.34 19.34 -2.01
CA PRO A 59 -0.25 19.76 -3.41
C PRO A 59 1.06 20.48 -3.76
N GLU A 60 1.74 21.07 -2.76
CA GLU A 60 2.99 21.77 -2.99
C GLU A 60 4.17 20.82 -3.19
N LYS A 61 4.03 19.55 -2.81
CA LYS A 61 5.13 18.57 -2.85
C LYS A 61 5.10 17.65 -4.04
N GLY A 62 4.19 17.85 -4.98
CA GLY A 62 4.18 17.08 -6.21
C GLY A 62 2.82 16.58 -6.63
N ASP A 63 2.83 15.67 -7.58
CA ASP A 63 1.64 15.12 -8.21
C ASP A 63 0.94 14.10 -7.29
N LEU A 64 -0.39 14.16 -7.25
CA LEU A 64 -1.20 13.27 -6.41
C LEU A 64 -1.01 11.81 -6.80
N GLU A 65 -1.03 11.51 -8.08
CA GLU A 65 -0.89 10.12 -8.55
C GLU A 65 0.46 9.54 -8.17
N GLN A 66 1.53 10.31 -8.36
CA GLN A 66 2.88 9.88 -7.96
C GLN A 66 2.96 9.67 -6.44
N HIS A 67 2.34 10.56 -5.67
CA HIS A 67 2.28 10.42 -4.22
C HIS A 67 1.57 9.13 -3.81
N ILE A 68 0.43 8.84 -4.43
CA ILE A 68 -0.33 7.63 -4.17
C ILE A 68 0.52 6.39 -4.48
N PHE A 69 1.10 6.32 -5.68
CA PHE A 69 1.92 5.17 -6.08
C PHE A 69 3.10 4.95 -5.13
N ALA A 70 3.79 6.03 -4.74
CA ALA A 70 4.91 5.92 -3.80
C ALA A 70 4.45 5.35 -2.46
N GLN A 71 3.33 5.83 -1.94
CA GLN A 71 2.80 5.36 -0.66
C GLN A 71 2.35 3.90 -0.72
N LEU A 72 1.71 3.49 -1.81
CA LEU A 72 1.27 2.11 -1.98
C LEU A 72 2.46 1.15 -2.10
N ARG A 73 3.49 1.53 -2.86
CA ARG A 73 4.69 0.70 -2.99
C ARG A 73 5.41 0.54 -1.67
N MET A 74 5.53 1.62 -0.90
CA MET A 74 6.17 1.58 0.42
C MET A 74 5.41 0.66 1.36
N GLU A 75 4.08 0.74 1.38
CA GLU A 75 3.26 -0.11 2.24
C GLU A 75 3.40 -1.58 1.87
N LEU A 76 3.39 -1.89 0.58
CA LEU A 76 3.54 -3.27 0.11
C LEU A 76 4.92 -3.83 0.49
N GLN A 77 5.98 -3.05 0.28
CA GLN A 77 7.34 -3.47 0.64
C GLN A 77 7.46 -3.70 2.13
N LYS A 78 6.87 -2.84 2.94
CA LYS A 78 6.87 -2.99 4.39
C LYS A 78 6.15 -4.26 4.83
N THR A 79 4.98 -4.54 4.25
CA THR A 79 4.20 -5.73 4.55
C THR A 79 4.95 -6.99 4.15
N ALA A 80 5.55 -7.00 2.96
CA ALA A 80 6.32 -8.13 2.47
C ALA A 80 7.56 -8.39 3.33
N HIS A 81 8.26 -7.32 3.73
CA HIS A 81 9.45 -7.43 4.58
C HIS A 81 9.10 -8.02 5.95
N SER A 82 8.03 -7.54 6.58
CA SER A 82 7.57 -8.06 7.86
C SER A 82 7.19 -9.53 7.79
N SER A 83 6.51 -9.93 6.71
CA SER A 83 6.11 -11.32 6.50
C SER A 83 7.32 -12.24 6.35
N VAL A 84 8.33 -11.82 5.58
CA VAL A 84 9.56 -12.60 5.39
C VAL A 84 10.31 -12.77 6.71
N ILE A 85 10.41 -11.72 7.50
CA ILE A 85 11.06 -11.78 8.81
C ILE A 85 10.31 -12.74 9.73
N SER A 86 8.99 -12.70 9.77
CA SER A 86 8.17 -13.58 10.60
C SER A 86 8.37 -15.04 10.21
N LEU A 87 8.40 -15.36 8.91
CA LEU A 87 8.65 -16.71 8.41
C LEU A 87 10.06 -17.18 8.78
N GLY A 88 11.05 -16.31 8.65
CA GLY A 88 12.42 -16.62 9.05
C GLY A 88 12.53 -16.95 10.53
N ALA A 89 11.92 -16.14 11.39
CA ALA A 89 11.89 -16.38 12.82
C ALA A 89 11.20 -17.70 13.17
N TYR A 90 10.09 -18.01 12.51
CA TYR A 90 9.38 -19.28 12.69
C TYR A 90 10.25 -20.47 12.33
N ARG A 91 10.93 -20.41 11.17
CA ARG A 91 11.82 -21.49 10.72
C ARG A 91 12.96 -21.71 11.69
N MET A 92 13.54 -20.65 12.21
CA MET A 92 14.64 -20.76 13.20
C MET A 92 14.16 -21.44 14.48
N ARG A 93 12.97 -21.12 14.96
CA ARG A 93 12.38 -21.77 16.13
C ARG A 93 12.12 -23.25 15.87
N ALA A 94 11.61 -23.58 14.70
CA ALA A 94 11.32 -24.96 14.34
C ALA A 94 12.58 -25.80 14.21
N ALA A 95 13.70 -25.19 13.81
CA ALA A 95 14.97 -25.85 13.65
C ALA A 95 15.71 -26.06 14.97
N ALA A 96 15.36 -25.29 15.99
CA ALA A 96 15.96 -25.41 17.30
C ALA A 96 15.29 -26.51 18.10
#